data_0d6483bdd3224415a08bd9f20b1ced9f
#
_entry.id   0d6483bdd3224415a08bd9f20b1ced9f
#
_cell.length_a   1.000
_cell.length_b   1.000
_cell.length_c   1.000
_cell.angle_alpha   90.00
_cell.angle_beta   90.00
_cell.angle_gamma   90.00
#
_symmetry.space_group_name_H-M   'P 1'
#
loop_
_entity.id
_entity.type
_entity.pdbx_description
1 polymer ?
#
loop_
_entity_poly.entity_id
_entity_poly.type
_entity_poly.pdbx_seq_one_letter_code
_entity_poly.pdbx_strand_id
1 'polypeptide(L)'
;MKKPFVTLEQLQEIVKQYPTPFHLYDEKGIRENARALKAAFAWNPGYKEFFAVKATPNPQILKILKEEGCGVDCSSLCELMMSDRCGFQGGEIMFSSNDTPAEEFALAAQLGATINLDDITHIDFLKDTIGYIPKKISCRFNPGGTFQLGESKEGFQVMDNPGEAKYGMTREQIAEAFKRLKELGAEEFGIHAFLASNTLSNDYYPALAKILFQLAVDLKNETGAHITFINLSGGVGIPYRPEQPANDIAVIGEGVRRAYEEVLVPAGMDDVSICTELGRFMLAPYGHLVTKVLHQKHIYKEYIGVDACASNLMRPAIYGAYHHITVMGKEDAPCDHKYDVTGSLCENSDKFAIDRMLPEINIGDLLVIHDTGAHGHAMGYQYNGRLRSAEVLLCEDGSTRLIRRAETPEDYFATAIWE
;
A
#
# COMPACT_ATOMS: atom_id res chain seq x y z
N MET A 1 -3.53 -2.70 -23.80
CA MET A 1 -3.83 -3.98 -23.10
C MET A 1 -2.74 -4.20 -22.06
N LYS A 2 -3.09 -4.59 -20.83
CA LYS A 2 -2.08 -4.96 -19.83
C LYS A 2 -1.38 -6.23 -20.24
N LYS A 3 -0.06 -6.30 -20.08
CA LYS A 3 0.74 -7.48 -20.41
C LYS A 3 1.36 -8.04 -19.12
N PRO A 4 1.37 -9.37 -18.95
CA PRO A 4 2.15 -9.99 -17.89
C PRO A 4 3.65 -9.69 -18.06
N PHE A 5 4.39 -9.64 -16.97
CA PHE A 5 5.86 -9.51 -17.01
C PHE A 5 6.59 -10.85 -17.22
N VAL A 6 5.84 -11.92 -17.46
CA VAL A 6 6.34 -13.27 -17.81
C VAL A 6 5.67 -13.79 -19.07
N THR A 7 6.37 -14.62 -19.86
CA THR A 7 5.79 -15.36 -20.97
C THR A 7 5.10 -16.64 -20.49
N LEU A 8 4.30 -17.27 -21.36
CA LEU A 8 3.68 -18.58 -21.05
C LEU A 8 4.75 -19.63 -20.73
N GLU A 9 5.83 -19.68 -21.50
CA GLU A 9 6.90 -20.67 -21.33
C GLU A 9 7.60 -20.48 -19.97
N GLN A 10 7.94 -19.23 -19.61
CA GLN A 10 8.50 -18.93 -18.30
C GLN A 10 7.55 -19.32 -17.17
N LEU A 11 6.26 -18.99 -17.32
CA LEU A 11 5.25 -19.32 -16.30
C LEU A 11 5.07 -20.84 -16.16
N GLN A 12 5.10 -21.58 -17.24
CA GLN A 12 5.03 -23.04 -17.21
C GLN A 12 6.22 -23.66 -16.46
N GLU A 13 7.42 -23.11 -16.60
CA GLU A 13 8.58 -23.58 -15.83
C GLU A 13 8.46 -23.20 -14.32
N ILE A 14 7.94 -22.03 -14.02
CA ILE A 14 7.68 -21.61 -12.64
C ILE A 14 6.64 -22.52 -11.96
N VAL A 15 5.55 -22.83 -12.67
CA VAL A 15 4.47 -23.69 -12.14
C VAL A 15 4.94 -25.14 -11.87
N LYS A 16 5.96 -25.64 -12.58
CA LYS A 16 6.57 -26.95 -12.27
C LYS A 16 7.26 -26.96 -10.90
N GLN A 17 7.80 -25.81 -10.46
CA GLN A 17 8.51 -25.67 -9.19
C GLN A 17 7.56 -25.26 -8.06
N TYR A 18 6.61 -24.40 -8.37
CA TYR A 18 5.67 -23.82 -7.40
C TYR A 18 4.23 -24.07 -7.87
N PRO A 19 3.49 -24.99 -7.21
CA PRO A 19 2.11 -25.26 -7.57
C PRO A 19 1.22 -24.03 -7.44
N THR A 20 0.29 -23.83 -8.36
CA THR A 20 -0.75 -22.81 -8.27
C THR A 20 -1.73 -23.09 -7.11
N PRO A 21 -2.39 -22.07 -6.55
CA PRO A 21 -2.19 -20.66 -6.82
C PRO A 21 -0.98 -20.10 -6.07
N PHE A 22 -0.34 -19.05 -6.62
CA PHE A 22 0.70 -18.29 -5.92
C PHE A 22 0.74 -16.84 -6.40
N HIS A 23 1.27 -15.94 -5.57
CA HIS A 23 1.61 -14.58 -5.98
C HIS A 23 3.02 -14.56 -6.56
N LEU A 24 3.17 -13.97 -7.74
CA LEU A 24 4.46 -13.77 -8.41
C LEU A 24 4.81 -12.29 -8.41
N TYR A 25 6.00 -11.93 -7.94
CA TYR A 25 6.51 -10.56 -7.90
C TYR A 25 7.66 -10.37 -8.86
N ASP A 26 7.73 -9.19 -9.49
CA ASP A 26 8.81 -8.77 -10.41
C ASP A 26 9.82 -7.90 -9.67
N GLU A 27 10.98 -8.46 -9.29
CA GLU A 27 12.03 -7.71 -8.57
C GLU A 27 12.52 -6.51 -9.39
N LYS A 28 12.74 -6.70 -10.69
CA LYS A 28 13.23 -5.65 -11.57
C LYS A 28 12.28 -4.46 -11.61
N GLY A 29 11.00 -4.72 -11.84
CA GLY A 29 9.97 -3.68 -11.88
C GLY A 29 9.83 -2.94 -10.54
N ILE A 30 9.92 -3.65 -9.40
CA ILE A 30 9.91 -3.05 -8.05
C ILE A 30 11.07 -2.07 -7.89
N ARG A 31 12.31 -2.48 -8.24
CA ARG A 31 13.50 -1.64 -8.11
C ARG A 31 13.45 -0.43 -9.04
N GLU A 32 13.07 -0.62 -10.29
CA GLU A 32 12.94 0.47 -11.27
C GLU A 32 11.93 1.52 -10.81
N ASN A 33 10.80 1.09 -10.26
CA ASN A 33 9.77 2.00 -9.75
C ASN A 33 10.24 2.78 -8.50
N ALA A 34 10.94 2.12 -7.58
CA ALA A 34 11.52 2.79 -6.41
C ALA A 34 12.54 3.86 -6.83
N ARG A 35 13.37 3.58 -7.82
CA ARG A 35 14.35 4.53 -8.39
C ARG A 35 13.64 5.69 -9.11
N ALA A 36 12.57 5.42 -9.86
CA ALA A 36 11.79 6.45 -10.54
C ALA A 36 11.12 7.41 -9.53
N LEU A 37 10.54 6.87 -8.45
CA LEU A 37 9.97 7.68 -7.38
C LEU A 37 11.04 8.58 -6.73
N LYS A 38 12.17 8.01 -6.37
CA LYS A 38 13.28 8.76 -5.78
C LYS A 38 13.81 9.87 -6.70
N ALA A 39 13.90 9.59 -8.00
CA ALA A 39 14.30 10.58 -9.00
C ALA A 39 13.31 11.74 -9.12
N ALA A 40 12.00 11.46 -9.04
CA ALA A 40 10.95 12.48 -9.11
C ALA A 40 10.99 13.50 -7.95
N PHE A 41 11.49 13.08 -6.79
CA PHE A 41 11.61 13.92 -5.59
C PHE A 41 13.06 14.31 -5.26
N ALA A 42 14.03 14.06 -6.14
CA ALA A 42 15.45 14.36 -5.91
C ALA A 42 15.76 15.87 -5.71
N TRP A 43 14.82 16.74 -6.05
CA TRP A 43 14.90 18.17 -5.80
C TRP A 43 14.84 18.55 -4.30
N ASN A 44 14.28 17.64 -3.44
CA ASN A 44 14.26 17.79 -1.99
C ASN A 44 15.33 16.86 -1.39
N PRO A 45 16.44 17.37 -0.86
CA PRO A 45 17.56 16.55 -0.35
C PRO A 45 17.18 15.65 0.82
N GLY A 46 16.12 16.02 1.57
CA GLY A 46 15.60 15.25 2.70
C GLY A 46 14.51 14.25 2.32
N TYR A 47 14.17 14.12 1.03
CA TYR A 47 13.11 13.21 0.58
C TYR A 47 13.34 11.78 1.01
N LYS A 48 12.29 11.13 1.53
CA LYS A 48 12.29 9.72 1.85
C LYS A 48 10.93 9.07 1.59
N GLU A 49 10.94 7.96 0.87
CA GLU A 49 9.81 7.02 0.81
C GLU A 49 9.87 6.09 2.01
N PHE A 50 8.77 5.99 2.74
CA PHE A 50 8.52 4.99 3.77
C PHE A 50 7.49 4.00 3.23
N PHE A 51 7.94 2.88 2.72
CA PHE A 51 7.03 1.89 2.14
C PHE A 51 5.99 1.41 3.16
N ALA A 52 4.71 1.54 2.83
CA ALA A 52 3.62 1.07 3.70
C ALA A 52 3.62 -0.47 3.79
N VAL A 53 4.12 -1.01 4.92
CA VAL A 53 4.32 -2.45 5.13
C VAL A 53 3.04 -3.24 4.92
N LYS A 54 1.90 -2.70 5.36
CA LYS A 54 0.56 -3.30 5.17
C LYS A 54 0.23 -3.67 3.72
N ALA A 55 0.85 -3.01 2.75
CA ALA A 55 0.60 -3.29 1.33
C ALA A 55 1.16 -4.66 0.92
N THR A 56 2.37 -5.01 1.41
CA THR A 56 3.01 -6.30 1.12
C THR A 56 3.99 -6.66 2.24
N PRO A 57 3.50 -7.22 3.37
CA PRO A 57 4.32 -7.55 4.53
C PRO A 57 5.14 -8.83 4.27
N ASN A 58 6.17 -8.71 3.42
CA ASN A 58 7.09 -9.80 3.10
C ASN A 58 8.54 -9.36 3.33
N PRO A 59 9.33 -10.08 4.16
CA PRO A 59 10.69 -9.69 4.49
C PRO A 59 11.63 -9.53 3.30
N GLN A 60 11.47 -10.32 2.23
CA GLN A 60 12.32 -10.21 1.06
C GLN A 60 12.00 -8.94 0.25
N ILE A 61 10.73 -8.59 0.13
CA ILE A 61 10.30 -7.34 -0.52
C ILE A 61 10.79 -6.14 0.29
N LEU A 62 10.67 -6.16 1.62
CA LEU A 62 11.17 -5.07 2.47
C LEU A 62 12.68 -4.88 2.32
N LYS A 63 13.46 -5.97 2.21
CA LYS A 63 14.92 -5.89 1.99
C LYS A 63 15.26 -5.28 0.62
N ILE A 64 14.54 -5.67 -0.43
CA ILE A 64 14.71 -5.07 -1.78
C ILE A 64 14.49 -3.55 -1.71
N LEU A 65 13.41 -3.11 -1.08
CA LEU A 65 13.10 -1.69 -0.95
C LEU A 65 14.11 -0.95 -0.06
N LYS A 66 14.64 -1.60 1.00
CA LYS A 66 15.73 -1.05 1.81
C LYS A 66 16.98 -0.82 0.99
N GLU A 67 17.39 -1.77 0.14
CA GLU A 67 18.52 -1.64 -0.77
C GLU A 67 18.36 -0.45 -1.74
N GLU A 68 17.13 -0.12 -2.14
CA GLU A 68 16.81 1.07 -2.95
C GLU A 68 16.73 2.37 -2.11
N GLY A 69 16.93 2.28 -0.79
CA GLY A 69 16.97 3.42 0.13
C GLY A 69 15.64 3.84 0.72
N CYS A 70 14.59 3.03 0.57
CA CYS A 70 13.30 3.26 1.22
C CYS A 70 13.40 2.98 2.73
N GLY A 71 12.63 3.72 3.52
CA GLY A 71 12.22 3.35 4.86
C GLY A 71 10.94 2.50 4.83
N VAL A 72 10.35 2.30 6.00
CA VAL A 72 9.09 1.58 6.17
C VAL A 72 8.09 2.40 7.01
N ASP A 73 6.82 2.36 6.62
CA ASP A 73 5.70 2.80 7.44
C ASP A 73 5.01 1.58 8.04
N CYS A 74 5.00 1.51 9.37
CA CYS A 74 4.42 0.42 10.15
C CYS A 74 3.14 0.90 10.85
N SER A 75 2.13 0.02 10.93
CA SER A 75 0.84 0.30 11.55
C SER A 75 0.46 -0.71 12.63
N SER A 76 1.37 -1.63 13.01
CA SER A 76 1.10 -2.65 14.02
C SER A 76 2.38 -3.22 14.62
N LEU A 77 2.21 -3.93 15.76
CA LEU A 77 3.29 -4.67 16.42
C LEU A 77 4.05 -5.62 15.47
N CYS A 78 3.30 -6.40 14.69
CA CYS A 78 3.90 -7.38 13.77
C CYS A 78 4.70 -6.71 12.65
N GLU A 79 4.26 -5.56 12.16
CA GLU A 79 4.97 -4.81 11.13
C GLU A 79 6.26 -4.19 11.69
N LEU A 80 6.23 -3.65 12.91
CA LEU A 80 7.44 -3.18 13.62
C LEU A 80 8.45 -4.32 13.83
N MET A 81 8.01 -5.46 14.34
CA MET A 81 8.88 -6.64 14.55
C MET A 81 9.47 -7.16 13.24
N MET A 82 8.69 -7.17 12.15
CA MET A 82 9.16 -7.58 10.83
C MET A 82 10.22 -6.62 10.31
N SER A 83 9.99 -5.32 10.45
CA SER A 83 10.88 -4.26 9.99
C SER A 83 12.21 -4.29 10.75
N ASP A 84 12.18 -4.47 12.07
CA ASP A 84 13.37 -4.66 12.89
C ASP A 84 14.19 -5.89 12.43
N ARG A 85 13.54 -7.04 12.23
CA ARG A 85 14.18 -8.26 11.70
C ARG A 85 14.74 -8.10 10.29
N CYS A 86 14.23 -7.16 9.49
CA CYS A 86 14.77 -6.77 8.19
C CYS A 86 15.92 -5.75 8.32
N GLY A 87 16.24 -5.32 9.54
CA GLY A 87 17.34 -4.41 9.85
C GLY A 87 17.00 -2.93 9.71
N PHE A 88 15.73 -2.53 9.63
CA PHE A 88 15.34 -1.13 9.71
C PHE A 88 15.44 -0.63 11.14
N GLN A 89 15.95 0.61 11.32
CA GLN A 89 16.15 1.19 12.64
C GLN A 89 15.94 2.71 12.64
N GLY A 90 15.52 3.24 13.78
CA GLY A 90 15.44 4.67 14.02
C GLY A 90 14.60 5.42 12.97
N GLY A 91 15.16 6.44 12.38
CA GLY A 91 14.52 7.25 11.34
C GLY A 91 14.28 6.55 9.99
N GLU A 92 14.58 5.25 9.88
CA GLU A 92 14.13 4.43 8.75
C GLU A 92 12.71 3.88 8.96
N ILE A 93 12.13 4.04 10.16
CA ILE A 93 10.80 3.56 10.53
C ILE A 93 9.90 4.75 10.81
N MET A 94 8.82 4.88 10.06
CA MET A 94 7.65 5.67 10.42
C MET A 94 6.65 4.74 11.11
N PHE A 95 6.03 5.18 12.19
CA PHE A 95 4.97 4.43 12.85
C PHE A 95 3.68 5.25 12.83
N SER A 96 2.79 4.89 11.91
CA SER A 96 1.50 5.54 11.68
C SER A 96 0.37 4.55 11.97
N SER A 97 -0.10 4.56 13.21
CA SER A 97 -1.23 3.74 13.67
C SER A 97 -2.36 4.65 14.15
N ASN A 98 -3.57 4.10 14.27
CA ASN A 98 -4.71 4.84 14.83
C ASN A 98 -5.11 4.25 16.18
N ASP A 99 -6.03 3.67 16.54
CA ASP A 99 -6.39 3.13 17.88
C ASP A 99 -5.24 2.29 18.51
N THR A 100 -4.10 2.94 18.79
CA THR A 100 -2.79 2.32 19.05
C THR A 100 -2.69 1.70 20.44
N PRO A 101 -2.42 0.39 20.58
CA PRO A 101 -2.13 -0.24 21.86
C PRO A 101 -0.81 0.24 22.48
N ALA A 102 -0.70 0.16 23.81
CA ALA A 102 0.49 0.57 24.56
C ALA A 102 1.77 -0.15 24.11
N GLU A 103 1.68 -1.46 23.87
CA GLU A 103 2.80 -2.28 23.44
C GLU A 103 3.39 -1.86 22.07
N GLU A 104 2.56 -1.34 21.17
CA GLU A 104 3.00 -0.82 19.88
C GLU A 104 3.76 0.49 20.02
N PHE A 105 3.27 1.42 20.83
CA PHE A 105 4.02 2.64 21.17
C PHE A 105 5.35 2.34 21.87
N ALA A 106 5.34 1.38 22.80
CA ALA A 106 6.55 0.97 23.51
C ALA A 106 7.61 0.41 22.55
N LEU A 107 7.21 -0.49 21.64
CA LEU A 107 8.13 -1.06 20.65
C LEU A 107 8.58 -0.01 19.63
N ALA A 108 7.69 0.85 19.13
CA ALA A 108 8.06 1.93 18.21
C ALA A 108 9.11 2.87 18.82
N ALA A 109 8.91 3.25 20.09
CA ALA A 109 9.86 4.07 20.83
C ALA A 109 11.20 3.34 21.07
N GLN A 110 11.16 2.04 21.41
CA GLN A 110 12.35 1.21 21.61
C GLN A 110 13.18 1.12 20.33
N LEU A 111 12.54 1.01 19.17
CA LEU A 111 13.20 0.96 17.86
C LEU A 111 13.68 2.34 17.38
N GLY A 112 13.34 3.42 18.10
CA GLY A 112 13.64 4.79 17.71
C GLY A 112 12.86 5.27 16.49
N ALA A 113 11.70 4.66 16.21
CA ALA A 113 10.84 5.03 15.10
C ALA A 113 10.30 6.46 15.25
N THR A 114 10.03 7.14 14.14
CA THR A 114 9.29 8.38 14.14
C THR A 114 7.81 8.07 14.37
N ILE A 115 7.27 8.42 15.54
CA ILE A 115 5.87 8.17 15.89
C ILE A 115 4.99 9.27 15.33
N ASN A 116 3.92 8.90 14.63
CA ASN A 116 2.88 9.78 14.13
C ASN A 116 1.61 9.60 14.96
N LEU A 117 1.22 10.63 15.71
CA LEU A 117 0.04 10.61 16.56
C LEU A 117 -1.22 10.88 15.73
N ASP A 118 -2.16 9.98 15.77
CA ASP A 118 -3.42 10.08 15.04
C ASP A 118 -4.43 11.01 15.71
N ASP A 119 -4.40 11.08 17.05
CA ASP A 119 -5.32 11.90 17.86
C ASP A 119 -4.60 12.59 19.03
N ILE A 120 -5.17 13.70 19.50
CA ILE A 120 -4.61 14.50 20.60
C ILE A 120 -4.56 13.72 21.93
N THR A 121 -5.47 12.77 22.13
CA THR A 121 -5.48 11.91 23.34
C THR A 121 -4.30 10.96 23.38
N HIS A 122 -3.68 10.67 22.25
CA HIS A 122 -2.48 9.84 22.19
C HIS A 122 -1.27 10.47 22.87
N ILE A 123 -1.26 11.78 23.10
CA ILE A 123 -0.13 12.49 23.77
C ILE A 123 0.05 11.95 25.19
N ASP A 124 -1.01 11.97 25.99
CA ASP A 124 -0.96 11.48 27.37
C ASP A 124 -0.75 9.97 27.39
N PHE A 125 -1.45 9.24 26.55
CA PHE A 125 -1.31 7.78 26.47
C PHE A 125 0.11 7.34 26.10
N LEU A 126 0.75 8.00 25.13
CA LEU A 126 2.15 7.74 24.78
C LEU A 126 3.08 8.05 25.96
N LYS A 127 2.93 9.25 26.58
CA LYS A 127 3.74 9.66 27.72
C LYS A 127 3.60 8.69 28.90
N ASP A 128 2.38 8.26 29.21
CA ASP A 128 2.12 7.32 30.29
C ASP A 128 2.69 5.92 29.98
N THR A 129 2.72 5.54 28.70
CA THR A 129 3.24 4.25 28.25
C THR A 129 4.76 4.18 28.31
N ILE A 130 5.47 5.21 27.80
CA ILE A 130 6.94 5.14 27.65
C ILE A 130 7.69 6.07 28.64
N GLY A 131 6.97 6.91 29.40
CA GLY A 131 7.54 7.79 30.41
C GLY A 131 8.08 9.13 29.91
N TYR A 132 8.07 9.40 28.62
CA TYR A 132 8.56 10.63 27.98
C TYR A 132 7.85 10.91 26.66
N ILE A 133 8.11 12.07 26.05
CA ILE A 133 7.74 12.37 24.66
C ILE A 133 9.02 12.36 23.82
N PRO A 134 9.04 11.64 22.67
CA PRO A 134 10.18 11.68 21.75
C PRO A 134 10.50 13.09 21.27
N LYS A 135 11.80 13.39 21.08
CA LYS A 135 12.24 14.69 20.58
C LYS A 135 11.73 14.98 19.17
N LYS A 136 11.63 13.96 18.34
CA LYS A 136 11.04 14.05 17.01
C LYS A 136 9.72 13.28 16.99
N ILE A 137 8.63 13.97 16.62
CA ILE A 137 7.27 13.42 16.64
C ILE A 137 6.42 14.05 15.53
N SER A 138 5.44 13.30 15.05
CA SER A 138 4.51 13.76 14.01
C SER A 138 3.07 13.73 14.52
N CYS A 139 2.22 14.56 13.93
CA CYS A 139 0.78 14.53 14.15
C CYS A 139 0.06 14.41 12.81
N ARG A 140 -1.00 13.59 12.80
CA ARG A 140 -1.87 13.42 11.65
C ARG A 140 -2.94 14.51 11.62
N PHE A 141 -3.00 15.21 10.51
CA PHE A 141 -3.99 16.24 10.26
C PHE A 141 -5.18 15.70 9.46
N ASN A 142 -6.38 16.10 9.85
CA ASN A 142 -7.61 15.91 9.09
C ASN A 142 -8.19 17.29 8.75
N PRO A 143 -8.22 17.69 7.47
CA PRO A 143 -8.76 19.01 7.09
C PRO A 143 -10.27 19.13 7.24
N GLY A 144 -10.99 18.03 7.48
CA GLY A 144 -12.45 18.01 7.45
C GLY A 144 -13.03 18.31 6.06
N GLY A 145 -14.34 18.46 5.98
CA GLY A 145 -15.02 18.78 4.73
C GLY A 145 -14.89 17.69 3.66
N THR A 146 -15.02 18.09 2.40
CA THR A 146 -14.84 17.20 1.25
C THR A 146 -13.56 17.59 0.51
N PHE A 147 -12.71 16.60 0.22
CA PHE A 147 -11.52 16.76 -0.60
C PHE A 147 -11.80 16.16 -1.97
N GLN A 148 -12.14 17.01 -2.95
CA GLN A 148 -12.42 16.59 -4.32
C GLN A 148 -11.36 17.12 -5.29
N LEU A 149 -10.76 16.22 -6.05
CA LEU A 149 -9.89 16.54 -7.18
C LEU A 149 -10.58 16.12 -8.48
N GLY A 150 -11.23 17.10 -9.13
CA GLY A 150 -11.84 16.92 -10.44
C GLY A 150 -13.03 15.94 -10.50
N GLU A 151 -13.57 15.77 -11.71
CA GLU A 151 -14.75 14.94 -11.99
C GLU A 151 -14.41 13.46 -12.21
N SER A 152 -13.56 12.81 -11.44
CA SER A 152 -13.34 11.39 -11.61
C SER A 152 -14.40 10.57 -10.85
N LYS A 153 -15.44 10.17 -11.54
CA LYS A 153 -16.53 9.32 -11.01
C LYS A 153 -16.20 7.83 -10.94
N GLU A 154 -15.01 7.40 -11.27
CA GLU A 154 -14.61 5.99 -11.31
C GLU A 154 -13.27 5.73 -10.60
N GLY A 155 -13.33 5.63 -9.33
CA GLY A 155 -12.29 5.09 -8.46
C GLY A 155 -12.91 4.86 -7.09
N PHE A 156 -12.58 3.76 -6.43
CA PHE A 156 -12.93 3.54 -5.04
C PHE A 156 -12.19 4.57 -4.19
N GLN A 157 -12.78 5.73 -4.02
CA GLN A 157 -12.27 6.79 -3.15
C GLN A 157 -12.71 6.42 -1.74
N VAL A 158 -11.81 5.83 -0.98
CA VAL A 158 -12.10 5.40 0.40
C VAL A 158 -12.29 6.59 1.33
N MET A 159 -11.98 7.84 0.90
CA MET A 159 -12.04 9.03 1.77
C MET A 159 -12.38 10.32 1.00
N ASP A 160 -13.46 10.33 0.21
CA ASP A 160 -13.96 11.55 -0.43
C ASP A 160 -14.47 12.60 0.57
N ASN A 161 -14.70 12.17 1.82
CA ASN A 161 -15.21 13.01 2.89
C ASN A 161 -14.30 12.87 4.13
N PRO A 162 -13.21 13.65 4.25
CA PRO A 162 -12.35 13.64 5.43
C PRO A 162 -13.10 13.86 6.75
N GLY A 163 -14.23 14.58 6.71
CA GLY A 163 -15.08 14.81 7.90
C GLY A 163 -15.76 13.55 8.45
N GLU A 164 -15.87 12.48 7.66
CA GLU A 164 -16.41 11.17 8.08
C GLU A 164 -15.29 10.14 8.38
N ALA A 165 -14.03 10.50 8.12
CA ALA A 165 -12.91 9.62 8.37
C ALA A 165 -12.62 9.54 9.88
N LYS A 166 -12.29 8.34 10.35
CA LYS A 166 -11.92 8.11 11.76
C LYS A 166 -10.52 8.59 12.14
N TYR A 167 -9.83 9.29 11.27
CA TYR A 167 -8.39 9.57 11.37
C TYR A 167 -8.10 11.05 11.50
N GLY A 168 -7.10 11.36 12.33
CA GLY A 168 -6.44 12.65 12.36
C GLY A 168 -7.11 13.73 13.18
N MET A 169 -6.33 14.74 13.52
CA MET A 169 -6.71 15.89 14.35
C MET A 169 -7.29 17.02 13.50
N THR A 170 -8.27 17.75 14.02
CA THR A 170 -8.74 19.01 13.41
C THR A 170 -7.62 20.07 13.44
N ARG A 171 -7.87 21.21 12.74
CA ARG A 171 -6.93 22.34 12.73
C ARG A 171 -6.62 22.87 14.13
N GLU A 172 -7.64 22.95 14.98
CA GLU A 172 -7.50 23.44 16.37
C GLU A 172 -6.76 22.41 17.22
N GLN A 173 -7.11 21.11 17.08
CA GLN A 173 -6.48 20.04 17.84
C GLN A 173 -4.99 19.89 17.50
N ILE A 174 -4.59 19.99 16.24
CA ILE A 174 -3.16 19.86 15.89
C ILE A 174 -2.33 21.05 16.38
N ALA A 175 -2.89 22.26 16.41
CA ALA A 175 -2.23 23.42 17.01
C ALA A 175 -2.03 23.26 18.52
N GLU A 176 -3.04 22.79 19.21
CA GLU A 176 -2.96 22.47 20.63
C GLU A 176 -1.99 21.33 20.91
N ALA A 177 -2.03 20.26 20.09
CA ALA A 177 -1.09 19.14 20.20
C ALA A 177 0.36 19.60 20.07
N PHE A 178 0.67 20.49 19.13
CA PHE A 178 2.02 21.00 18.93
C PHE A 178 2.51 21.82 20.14
N LYS A 179 1.64 22.65 20.73
CA LYS A 179 1.96 23.42 21.97
C LYS A 179 2.27 22.45 23.12
N ARG A 180 1.38 21.48 23.37
CA ARG A 180 1.54 20.47 24.43
C ARG A 180 2.78 19.61 24.25
N LEU A 181 3.03 19.10 23.06
CA LEU A 181 4.21 18.28 22.76
C LEU A 181 5.50 19.06 22.97
N LYS A 182 5.54 20.34 22.58
CA LYS A 182 6.68 21.23 22.79
C LYS A 182 6.94 21.45 24.29
N GLU A 183 5.91 21.69 25.09
CA GLU A 183 6.01 21.80 26.55
C GLU A 183 6.50 20.51 27.22
N LEU A 184 6.18 19.35 26.61
CA LEU A 184 6.61 18.04 27.08
C LEU A 184 7.99 17.61 26.55
N GLY A 185 8.67 18.48 25.77
CA GLY A 185 10.06 18.29 25.36
C GLY A 185 10.29 17.86 23.93
N ALA A 186 9.27 17.85 23.07
CA ALA A 186 9.46 17.66 21.63
C ALA A 186 10.21 18.86 21.01
N GLU A 187 11.17 18.58 20.16
CA GLU A 187 12.05 19.57 19.53
C GLU A 187 11.81 19.67 18.02
N GLU A 188 11.53 18.53 17.34
CA GLU A 188 11.29 18.42 15.91
C GLU A 188 9.89 17.86 15.64
N PHE A 189 9.19 18.52 14.72
CA PHE A 189 7.80 18.21 14.44
C PHE A 189 7.62 17.78 12.98
N GLY A 190 6.73 16.79 12.78
CA GLY A 190 6.21 16.40 11.49
C GLY A 190 4.72 16.64 11.36
N ILE A 191 4.27 16.82 10.13
CA ILE A 191 2.85 16.87 9.78
C ILE A 191 2.57 15.73 8.80
N HIS A 192 1.49 14.99 9.03
CA HIS A 192 1.05 13.88 8.19
C HIS A 192 -0.42 14.07 7.80
N ALA A 193 -0.81 13.70 6.59
CA ALA A 193 -2.21 13.53 6.23
C ALA A 193 -2.38 12.48 5.13
N PHE A 194 -3.47 11.71 5.22
CA PHE A 194 -3.87 10.72 4.24
C PHE A 194 -5.34 10.92 3.87
N LEU A 195 -5.63 11.42 2.66
CA LEU A 195 -6.97 11.87 2.27
C LEU A 195 -7.62 11.01 1.19
N ALA A 196 -6.87 10.17 0.48
CA ALA A 196 -7.41 9.38 -0.61
C ALA A 196 -6.66 8.06 -0.78
N SER A 197 -7.28 7.11 -1.49
CA SER A 197 -6.67 5.84 -1.87
C SER A 197 -6.95 5.55 -3.34
N ASN A 198 -5.92 5.16 -4.08
CA ASN A 198 -5.95 4.86 -5.51
C ASN A 198 -6.44 6.03 -6.40
N THR A 199 -5.94 7.23 -6.15
CA THR A 199 -6.28 8.40 -6.95
C THR A 199 -5.53 8.36 -8.29
N LEU A 200 -6.27 8.46 -9.39
CA LEU A 200 -5.72 8.51 -10.76
C LEU A 200 -5.64 9.96 -11.25
N SER A 201 -5.00 10.82 -10.47
CA SER A 201 -4.78 12.24 -10.81
C SER A 201 -3.38 12.67 -10.39
N ASN A 202 -2.65 13.24 -11.32
CA ASN A 202 -1.34 13.84 -11.05
C ASN A 202 -1.44 15.07 -10.13
N ASP A 203 -2.64 15.63 -9.94
CA ASP A 203 -2.86 16.82 -9.11
C ASP A 203 -3.08 16.52 -7.63
N TYR A 204 -3.25 15.23 -7.26
CA TYR A 204 -3.55 14.84 -5.87
C TYR A 204 -2.46 15.28 -4.89
N TYR A 205 -1.22 14.86 -5.10
CA TYR A 205 -0.12 15.25 -4.22
C TYR A 205 0.17 16.75 -4.24
N PRO A 206 0.23 17.44 -5.40
CA PRO A 206 0.37 18.88 -5.41
C PRO A 206 -0.69 19.63 -4.60
N ALA A 207 -1.96 19.21 -4.68
CA ALA A 207 -3.04 19.83 -3.93
C ALA A 207 -2.94 19.51 -2.41
N LEU A 208 -2.66 18.27 -2.05
CA LEU A 208 -2.42 17.87 -0.66
C LEU A 208 -1.22 18.62 -0.08
N ALA A 209 -0.13 18.74 -0.85
CA ALA A 209 1.07 19.46 -0.46
C ALA A 209 0.78 20.93 -0.15
N LYS A 210 0.02 21.63 -0.99
CA LYS A 210 -0.36 23.03 -0.73
C LYS A 210 -1.09 23.20 0.60
N ILE A 211 -2.03 22.28 0.91
CA ILE A 211 -2.77 22.28 2.19
C ILE A 211 -1.82 22.09 3.37
N LEU A 212 -0.94 21.09 3.30
CA LEU A 212 -0.04 20.77 4.41
C LEU A 212 1.08 21.81 4.56
N PHE A 213 1.56 22.38 3.47
CA PHE A 213 2.59 23.45 3.50
C PHE A 213 2.03 24.72 4.13
N GLN A 214 0.79 25.11 3.76
CA GLN A 214 0.15 26.25 4.40
C GLN A 214 -0.09 25.99 5.90
N LEU A 215 -0.58 24.79 6.25
CA LEU A 215 -0.74 24.38 7.64
C LEU A 215 0.59 24.46 8.40
N ALA A 216 1.70 24.01 7.80
CA ALA A 216 3.02 24.09 8.42
C ALA A 216 3.45 25.51 8.72
N VAL A 217 3.26 26.43 7.77
CA VAL A 217 3.55 27.86 7.96
C VAL A 217 2.71 28.44 9.11
N ASP A 218 1.42 28.13 9.12
CA ASP A 218 0.50 28.63 10.16
C ASP A 218 0.87 28.07 11.54
N LEU A 219 1.16 26.78 11.66
CA LEU A 219 1.57 26.13 12.92
C LEU A 219 2.92 26.67 13.42
N LYS A 220 3.90 26.87 12.53
CA LYS A 220 5.18 27.53 12.89
C LYS A 220 4.94 28.90 13.49
N ASN A 221 4.11 29.72 12.85
CA ASN A 221 3.83 31.09 13.31
C ASN A 221 3.03 31.12 14.61
N GLU A 222 2.09 30.20 14.80
CA GLU A 222 1.22 30.16 15.98
C GLU A 222 1.90 29.54 17.20
N THR A 223 2.69 28.47 17.01
CA THR A 223 3.23 27.65 18.11
C THR A 223 4.73 27.82 18.31
N GLY A 224 5.42 28.37 17.30
CA GLY A 224 6.88 28.39 17.25
C GLY A 224 7.50 26.99 17.19
N ALA A 225 6.77 25.98 16.68
CA ALA A 225 7.28 24.63 16.50
C ALA A 225 8.29 24.57 15.36
N HIS A 226 9.36 23.79 15.54
CA HIS A 226 10.35 23.52 14.51
C HIS A 226 9.87 22.33 13.67
N ILE A 227 9.21 22.61 12.54
CA ILE A 227 8.71 21.60 11.63
C ILE A 227 9.84 21.18 10.67
N THR A 228 10.26 19.92 10.76
CA THR A 228 11.40 19.39 10.01
C THR A 228 11.00 18.48 8.84
N PHE A 229 9.77 17.98 8.83
CA PHE A 229 9.29 17.17 7.69
C PHE A 229 7.77 17.26 7.51
N ILE A 230 7.33 17.01 6.30
CA ILE A 230 5.91 16.89 5.92
C ILE A 230 5.74 15.58 5.16
N ASN A 231 4.84 14.74 5.67
CA ASN A 231 4.54 13.43 5.13
C ASN A 231 3.22 13.47 4.35
N LEU A 232 3.33 13.33 3.03
CA LEU A 232 2.18 13.28 2.12
C LEU A 232 1.47 11.92 2.15
N SER A 233 1.98 10.96 2.94
CA SER A 233 1.46 9.61 3.08
C SER A 233 1.34 8.86 1.74
N GLY A 234 0.28 8.06 1.56
CA GLY A 234 -0.02 7.34 0.33
C GLY A 234 -1.09 8.03 -0.51
N GLY A 235 -1.77 7.24 -1.34
CA GLY A 235 -2.93 7.70 -2.09
C GLY A 235 -2.75 7.70 -3.61
N VAL A 236 -1.52 7.84 -4.11
CA VAL A 236 -1.24 7.73 -5.56
C VAL A 236 -1.64 6.33 -6.03
N GLY A 237 -2.53 6.30 -7.00
CA GLY A 237 -3.12 5.09 -7.53
C GLY A 237 -2.42 4.54 -8.76
N ILE A 238 -2.91 3.39 -9.18
CA ILE A 238 -2.52 2.72 -10.43
C ILE A 238 -3.76 2.46 -11.28
N PRO A 239 -3.64 2.41 -12.60
CA PRO A 239 -4.73 2.04 -13.48
C PRO A 239 -4.98 0.53 -13.37
N TYR A 240 -6.05 0.12 -12.72
CA TYR A 240 -6.46 -1.30 -12.69
C TYR A 240 -7.07 -1.72 -14.03
N ARG A 241 -7.82 -0.83 -14.69
CA ARG A 241 -8.45 -1.07 -15.99
C ARG A 241 -7.52 -0.64 -17.13
N PRO A 242 -7.49 -1.37 -18.25
CA PRO A 242 -6.62 -1.03 -19.39
C PRO A 242 -6.85 0.35 -20.00
N GLU A 243 -8.06 0.89 -19.87
CA GLU A 243 -8.47 2.19 -20.42
C GLU A 243 -8.15 3.38 -19.50
N GLN A 244 -7.81 3.11 -18.24
CA GLN A 244 -7.48 4.17 -17.28
C GLN A 244 -6.09 4.76 -17.55
N PRO A 245 -5.92 6.10 -17.42
CA PRO A 245 -4.61 6.70 -17.51
C PRO A 245 -3.74 6.35 -16.31
N ALA A 246 -2.45 6.14 -16.53
CA ALA A 246 -1.49 5.98 -15.44
C ALA A 246 -1.10 7.36 -14.87
N ASN A 247 -0.81 7.39 -13.58
CA ASN A 247 -0.13 8.53 -12.96
C ASN A 247 1.31 8.63 -13.48
N ASP A 248 1.77 9.88 -13.68
CA ASP A 248 3.15 10.20 -14.01
C ASP A 248 3.83 10.76 -12.75
N ILE A 249 4.71 9.96 -12.16
CA ILE A 249 5.36 10.32 -10.89
C ILE A 249 6.31 11.53 -11.05
N ALA A 250 6.89 11.74 -12.23
CA ALA A 250 7.72 12.91 -12.49
C ALA A 250 6.89 14.21 -12.52
N VAL A 251 5.71 14.16 -13.14
CA VAL A 251 4.74 15.27 -13.13
C VAL A 251 4.25 15.57 -11.72
N ILE A 252 3.96 14.51 -10.94
CA ILE A 252 3.57 14.64 -9.52
C ILE A 252 4.69 15.30 -8.71
N GLY A 253 5.93 14.80 -8.82
CA GLY A 253 7.08 15.35 -8.11
C GLY A 253 7.34 16.81 -8.42
N GLU A 254 7.25 17.20 -9.70
CA GLU A 254 7.38 18.60 -10.13
C GLU A 254 6.22 19.48 -9.63
N GLY A 255 5.00 18.93 -9.55
CA GLY A 255 3.85 19.64 -8.98
C GLY A 255 4.02 19.91 -7.48
N VAL A 256 4.53 18.95 -6.73
CA VAL A 256 4.86 19.12 -5.30
C VAL A 256 6.01 20.12 -5.12
N ARG A 257 7.03 20.07 -5.97
CA ARG A 257 8.13 21.03 -5.97
C ARG A 257 7.63 22.47 -6.13
N ARG A 258 6.77 22.73 -7.11
CA ARG A 258 6.18 24.06 -7.31
C ARG A 258 5.42 24.54 -6.07
N ALA A 259 4.62 23.67 -5.45
CA ALA A 259 3.92 24.01 -4.22
C ALA A 259 4.91 24.33 -3.08
N TYR A 260 6.02 23.61 -2.98
CA TYR A 260 7.07 23.84 -2.00
C TYR A 260 7.74 25.21 -2.19
N GLU A 261 8.14 25.53 -3.42
CA GLU A 261 8.74 26.79 -3.79
C GLU A 261 7.77 27.99 -3.62
N GLU A 262 6.47 27.77 -3.82
CA GLU A 262 5.43 28.78 -3.66
C GLU A 262 5.10 29.09 -2.19
N VAL A 263 5.13 28.09 -1.31
CA VAL A 263 4.60 28.22 0.06
C VAL A 263 5.70 28.20 1.13
N LEU A 264 6.57 27.17 1.11
CA LEU A 264 7.56 26.96 2.20
C LEU A 264 8.79 27.85 2.05
N VAL A 265 9.32 27.99 0.86
CA VAL A 265 10.53 28.80 0.61
C VAL A 265 10.34 30.27 1.05
N PRO A 266 9.25 30.98 0.68
CA PRO A 266 9.02 32.35 1.14
C PRO A 266 8.82 32.47 2.66
N ALA A 267 8.38 31.37 3.31
CA ALA A 267 8.19 31.30 4.76
C ALA A 267 9.50 30.99 5.53
N GLY A 268 10.63 30.84 4.83
CA GLY A 268 11.91 30.43 5.43
C GLY A 268 11.83 29.02 6.02
N MET A 269 11.27 28.07 5.25
CA MET A 269 11.12 26.66 5.59
C MET A 269 11.64 25.77 4.44
N ASP A 270 12.71 26.21 3.79
CA ASP A 270 13.35 25.58 2.65
C ASP A 270 14.24 24.38 3.03
N ASP A 271 14.32 24.05 4.30
CA ASP A 271 14.97 22.88 4.90
C ASP A 271 14.00 21.72 5.24
N VAL A 272 12.69 21.92 5.05
CA VAL A 272 11.69 20.90 5.38
C VAL A 272 11.80 19.70 4.41
N SER A 273 11.92 18.51 4.98
CA SER A 273 11.96 17.26 4.23
C SER A 273 10.56 16.80 3.82
N ILE A 274 10.45 16.24 2.61
CA ILE A 274 9.21 15.61 2.15
C ILE A 274 9.29 14.09 2.34
N CYS A 275 8.24 13.52 2.91
CA CYS A 275 8.08 12.06 3.06
C CYS A 275 6.83 11.59 2.32
N THR A 276 6.87 10.34 1.89
CA THR A 276 5.72 9.62 1.29
C THR A 276 5.61 8.22 1.88
N GLU A 277 4.39 7.64 1.86
CA GLU A 277 4.10 6.29 2.38
C GLU A 277 3.35 5.48 1.31
N LEU A 278 3.96 5.34 0.16
CA LEU A 278 3.34 4.69 -0.98
C LEU A 278 3.41 3.16 -0.84
N GLY A 279 2.27 2.50 -0.83
CA GLY A 279 2.18 1.03 -0.87
C GLY A 279 1.75 0.53 -2.24
N ARG A 280 0.54 0.91 -2.66
CA ARG A 280 -0.07 0.47 -3.92
C ARG A 280 0.74 0.86 -5.14
N PHE A 281 1.10 2.12 -5.26
CA PHE A 281 1.91 2.63 -6.36
C PHE A 281 3.26 1.89 -6.47
N MET A 282 3.86 1.57 -5.33
CA MET A 282 5.16 0.91 -5.28
C MET A 282 5.14 -0.51 -5.83
N LEU A 283 4.11 -1.31 -5.51
CA LEU A 283 4.16 -2.75 -5.74
C LEU A 283 3.01 -3.35 -6.54
N ALA A 284 1.82 -2.73 -6.58
CA ALA A 284 0.67 -3.40 -7.17
C ALA A 284 0.90 -3.85 -8.63
N PRO A 285 1.48 -3.03 -9.52
CA PRO A 285 1.72 -3.43 -10.91
C PRO A 285 2.75 -4.56 -11.07
N TYR A 286 3.61 -4.74 -10.07
CA TYR A 286 4.73 -5.68 -10.07
C TYR A 286 4.41 -6.98 -9.32
N GLY A 287 3.12 -7.33 -9.25
CA GLY A 287 2.67 -8.60 -8.69
C GLY A 287 1.46 -9.15 -9.44
N HIS A 288 1.46 -10.45 -9.62
CA HIS A 288 0.39 -11.22 -10.25
C HIS A 288 -0.07 -12.35 -9.35
N LEU A 289 -1.37 -12.60 -9.29
CA LEU A 289 -1.89 -13.88 -8.80
C LEU A 289 -1.97 -14.85 -9.98
N VAL A 290 -1.19 -15.91 -9.90
CA VAL A 290 -1.17 -16.99 -10.90
C VAL A 290 -2.11 -18.10 -10.42
N THR A 291 -3.02 -18.52 -11.28
CA THR A 291 -4.01 -19.54 -10.97
C THR A 291 -4.28 -20.44 -12.19
N LYS A 292 -4.77 -21.65 -11.93
CA LYS A 292 -5.07 -22.65 -12.96
C LYS A 292 -6.56 -22.93 -13.02
N VAL A 293 -7.07 -23.06 -14.23
CA VAL A 293 -8.46 -23.46 -14.48
C VAL A 293 -8.65 -24.93 -14.14
N LEU A 294 -9.59 -25.21 -13.23
CA LEU A 294 -9.93 -26.57 -12.80
C LEU A 294 -11.26 -27.06 -13.41
N HIS A 295 -12.23 -26.15 -13.53
CA HIS A 295 -13.60 -26.52 -13.92
C HIS A 295 -14.21 -25.48 -14.84
N GLN A 296 -15.11 -25.94 -15.70
CA GLN A 296 -16.06 -25.13 -16.46
C GLN A 296 -17.47 -25.55 -16.10
N LYS A 297 -18.35 -24.58 -15.87
CA LYS A 297 -19.77 -24.84 -15.57
C LYS A 297 -20.63 -24.07 -16.57
N HIS A 298 -21.50 -24.78 -17.24
CA HIS A 298 -22.43 -24.27 -18.24
C HIS A 298 -23.84 -24.40 -17.71
N ILE A 299 -24.33 -23.35 -17.05
CA ILE A 299 -25.69 -23.32 -16.50
C ILE A 299 -26.44 -22.06 -17.00
N TYR A 300 -26.91 -21.18 -16.15
CA TYR A 300 -27.50 -19.90 -16.57
C TYR A 300 -26.44 -18.89 -17.06
N LYS A 301 -25.19 -19.10 -16.71
CA LYS A 301 -24.01 -18.35 -17.13
C LYS A 301 -22.85 -19.33 -17.36
N GLU A 302 -21.81 -18.83 -17.99
CA GLU A 302 -20.56 -19.55 -18.18
C GLU A 302 -19.61 -19.23 -17.03
N TYR A 303 -19.23 -20.25 -16.26
CA TYR A 303 -18.34 -20.10 -15.11
C TYR A 303 -17.01 -20.81 -15.35
N ILE A 304 -15.92 -20.11 -15.04
CA ILE A 304 -14.56 -20.64 -15.02
C ILE A 304 -14.13 -20.77 -13.58
N GLY A 305 -14.07 -22.02 -13.08
CA GLY A 305 -13.59 -22.32 -11.73
C GLY A 305 -12.08 -22.48 -11.70
N VAL A 306 -11.42 -21.70 -10.85
CA VAL A 306 -9.96 -21.74 -10.68
C VAL A 306 -9.56 -22.27 -9.31
N ASP A 307 -8.28 -22.64 -9.14
CA ASP A 307 -7.75 -23.12 -7.86
C ASP A 307 -7.48 -21.99 -6.84
N ALA A 308 -7.39 -20.74 -7.28
CA ALA A 308 -7.42 -19.59 -6.38
C ALA A 308 -8.84 -19.30 -5.88
N CYS A 309 -8.94 -18.55 -4.79
CA CYS A 309 -10.20 -18.05 -4.24
C CYS A 309 -10.02 -16.67 -3.59
N ALA A 310 -11.09 -16.08 -3.07
CA ALA A 310 -11.02 -14.77 -2.42
C ALA A 310 -10.07 -14.73 -1.20
N SER A 311 -9.74 -15.88 -0.58
CA SER A 311 -8.69 -15.93 0.44
C SER A 311 -7.30 -15.57 -0.10
N ASN A 312 -7.06 -15.71 -1.40
CA ASN A 312 -5.82 -15.30 -2.07
C ASN A 312 -5.88 -13.85 -2.56
N LEU A 313 -7.06 -13.37 -2.98
CA LEU A 313 -7.29 -12.01 -3.44
C LEU A 313 -8.73 -11.58 -3.14
N MET A 314 -8.94 -10.97 -1.97
CA MET A 314 -10.28 -10.62 -1.49
C MET A 314 -10.92 -9.41 -2.22
N ARG A 315 -10.12 -8.55 -2.82
CA ARG A 315 -10.57 -7.25 -3.31
C ARG A 315 -11.74 -7.32 -4.32
N PRO A 316 -11.76 -8.23 -5.31
CA PRO A 316 -12.93 -8.38 -6.18
C PRO A 316 -14.19 -8.78 -5.42
N ALA A 317 -14.07 -9.74 -4.50
CA ALA A 317 -15.20 -10.30 -3.76
C ALA A 317 -15.83 -9.30 -2.76
N ILE A 318 -14.99 -8.52 -2.06
CA ILE A 318 -15.44 -7.64 -0.96
C ILE A 318 -15.70 -6.21 -1.43
N TYR A 319 -14.87 -5.69 -2.34
CA TYR A 319 -14.97 -4.30 -2.81
C TYR A 319 -15.51 -4.17 -4.23
N GLY A 320 -15.79 -5.27 -4.93
CA GLY A 320 -16.12 -5.23 -6.36
C GLY A 320 -14.96 -4.69 -7.22
N ALA A 321 -13.72 -4.75 -6.71
CA ALA A 321 -12.56 -4.18 -7.37
C ALA A 321 -12.24 -4.93 -8.66
N TYR A 322 -11.97 -4.16 -9.71
CA TYR A 322 -11.51 -4.73 -10.97
C TYR A 322 -10.04 -5.14 -10.87
N HIS A 323 -9.75 -6.34 -11.36
CA HIS A 323 -8.40 -6.78 -11.73
C HIS A 323 -8.44 -7.31 -13.16
N HIS A 324 -7.44 -6.94 -13.97
CA HIS A 324 -7.33 -7.47 -15.33
C HIS A 324 -6.92 -8.94 -15.26
N ILE A 325 -7.48 -9.76 -16.18
CA ILE A 325 -7.17 -11.19 -16.28
C ILE A 325 -6.62 -11.45 -17.68
N THR A 326 -5.45 -12.05 -17.74
CA THR A 326 -4.86 -12.57 -18.98
C THR A 326 -4.94 -14.08 -18.97
N VAL A 327 -5.44 -14.66 -20.06
CA VAL A 327 -5.35 -16.09 -20.34
C VAL A 327 -4.01 -16.32 -21.05
N MET A 328 -3.07 -16.97 -20.38
CA MET A 328 -1.71 -17.10 -20.86
C MET A 328 -1.63 -17.91 -22.16
N GLY A 329 -0.91 -17.37 -23.13
CA GLY A 329 -0.81 -17.94 -24.49
C GLY A 329 -1.99 -17.61 -25.41
N LYS A 330 -2.93 -16.77 -24.93
CA LYS A 330 -4.10 -16.32 -25.71
C LYS A 330 -4.23 -14.78 -25.66
N GLU A 331 -3.14 -14.08 -25.44
CA GLU A 331 -3.10 -12.62 -25.22
C GLU A 331 -3.64 -11.84 -26.43
N ASP A 332 -3.43 -12.36 -27.63
CA ASP A 332 -3.88 -11.76 -28.89
C ASP A 332 -5.17 -12.39 -29.46
N ALA A 333 -5.77 -13.35 -28.74
CA ALA A 333 -7.00 -14.01 -29.17
C ALA A 333 -8.23 -13.11 -28.95
N PRO A 334 -9.30 -13.26 -29.72
CA PRO A 334 -10.54 -12.51 -29.55
C PRO A 334 -11.13 -12.71 -28.16
N CYS A 335 -11.50 -11.63 -27.48
CA CYS A 335 -12.24 -11.66 -26.22
C CYS A 335 -13.76 -11.70 -26.53
N ASP A 336 -14.26 -12.82 -27.00
CA ASP A 336 -15.63 -13.00 -27.50
C ASP A 336 -16.48 -13.95 -26.63
N HIS A 337 -15.90 -14.47 -25.54
CA HIS A 337 -16.59 -15.30 -24.55
C HIS A 337 -16.86 -14.51 -23.28
N LYS A 338 -18.08 -14.61 -22.76
CA LYS A 338 -18.49 -13.94 -21.52
C LYS A 338 -18.45 -14.92 -20.35
N TYR A 339 -17.56 -14.68 -19.38
CA TYR A 339 -17.36 -15.55 -18.22
C TYR A 339 -17.53 -14.83 -16.88
N ASP A 340 -17.98 -15.59 -15.87
CA ASP A 340 -17.67 -15.34 -14.48
C ASP A 340 -16.46 -16.21 -14.09
N VAL A 341 -15.38 -15.61 -13.61
CA VAL A 341 -14.21 -16.35 -13.09
C VAL A 341 -14.34 -16.48 -11.59
N THR A 342 -14.39 -17.72 -11.08
CA THR A 342 -14.82 -18.01 -9.70
C THR A 342 -13.81 -18.84 -8.94
N GLY A 343 -13.73 -18.61 -7.63
CA GLY A 343 -12.97 -19.43 -6.69
C GLY A 343 -13.81 -20.58 -6.10
N SER A 344 -13.28 -21.19 -5.04
CA SER A 344 -13.78 -22.42 -4.45
C SER A 344 -14.40 -22.22 -3.06
N LEU A 345 -14.65 -20.98 -2.60
CA LEU A 345 -15.33 -20.72 -1.34
C LEU A 345 -16.84 -21.02 -1.45
N CYS A 346 -17.43 -21.45 -0.35
CA CYS A 346 -18.90 -21.54 -0.22
C CYS A 346 -19.51 -20.14 -0.03
N GLU A 347 -19.10 -19.20 -0.86
CA GLU A 347 -19.49 -17.80 -0.85
C GLU A 347 -19.75 -17.35 -2.29
N ASN A 348 -20.95 -16.87 -2.57
CA ASN A 348 -21.34 -16.50 -3.94
C ASN A 348 -20.56 -15.28 -4.48
N SER A 349 -20.02 -14.44 -3.60
CA SER A 349 -19.17 -13.32 -3.97
C SER A 349 -17.74 -13.72 -4.34
N ASP A 350 -17.33 -14.98 -4.16
CA ASP A 350 -15.99 -15.48 -4.51
C ASP A 350 -15.80 -15.54 -6.03
N LYS A 351 -15.70 -14.34 -6.62
CA LYS A 351 -15.55 -14.12 -8.07
C LYS A 351 -14.46 -13.09 -8.33
N PHE A 352 -13.51 -13.45 -9.16
CA PHE A 352 -12.46 -12.55 -9.66
C PHE A 352 -12.94 -11.66 -10.80
N ALA A 353 -13.93 -12.12 -11.54
CA ALA A 353 -14.60 -11.38 -12.62
C ALA A 353 -16.06 -11.82 -12.77
N ILE A 354 -16.91 -10.88 -13.16
CA ILE A 354 -18.33 -11.09 -13.46
C ILE A 354 -18.60 -10.53 -14.86
N ASP A 355 -19.29 -11.32 -15.70
CA ASP A 355 -19.65 -10.97 -17.08
C ASP A 355 -18.47 -10.41 -17.89
N ARG A 356 -17.26 -10.97 -17.66
CA ARG A 356 -16.02 -10.53 -18.28
C ARG A 356 -15.87 -11.14 -19.68
N MET A 357 -15.64 -10.28 -20.67
CA MET A 357 -15.24 -10.72 -22.01
C MET A 357 -13.78 -11.15 -22.00
N LEU A 358 -13.51 -12.41 -22.29
CA LEU A 358 -12.19 -13.03 -22.30
C LEU A 358 -12.06 -13.93 -23.54
N PRO A 359 -10.83 -14.34 -23.93
CA PRO A 359 -10.63 -15.40 -24.91
C PRO A 359 -11.27 -16.71 -24.42
N GLU A 360 -11.47 -17.66 -25.35
CA GLU A 360 -11.89 -19.00 -24.96
C GLU A 360 -10.95 -19.62 -23.94
N ILE A 361 -11.51 -20.07 -22.81
CA ILE A 361 -10.77 -20.66 -21.70
C ILE A 361 -11.02 -22.17 -21.64
N ASN A 362 -9.96 -22.95 -21.48
CA ASN A 362 -10.01 -24.39 -21.34
C ASN A 362 -9.52 -24.87 -19.97
N ILE A 363 -9.97 -26.02 -19.52
CA ILE A 363 -9.45 -26.68 -18.31
C ILE A 363 -7.93 -26.86 -18.45
N GLY A 364 -7.18 -26.48 -17.46
CA GLY A 364 -5.73 -26.51 -17.44
C GLY A 364 -5.04 -25.23 -17.89
N ASP A 365 -5.76 -24.26 -18.48
CA ASP A 365 -5.20 -22.95 -18.81
C ASP A 365 -4.69 -22.24 -17.55
N LEU A 366 -3.59 -21.49 -17.70
CA LEU A 366 -3.07 -20.62 -16.67
C LEU A 366 -3.64 -19.22 -16.86
N LEU A 367 -4.19 -18.68 -15.78
CA LEU A 367 -4.65 -17.29 -15.72
C LEU A 367 -3.70 -16.46 -14.87
N VAL A 368 -3.41 -15.25 -15.33
CA VAL A 368 -2.71 -14.21 -14.58
C VAL A 368 -3.71 -13.13 -14.21
N ILE A 369 -3.92 -12.92 -12.92
CA ILE A 369 -4.70 -11.81 -12.38
C ILE A 369 -3.72 -10.70 -12.01
N HIS A 370 -3.83 -9.56 -12.70
CA HIS A 370 -2.86 -8.46 -12.63
C HIS A 370 -3.00 -7.60 -11.38
N ASP A 371 -1.96 -6.80 -11.11
CA ASP A 371 -1.94 -5.73 -10.12
C ASP A 371 -2.22 -6.20 -8.68
N THR A 372 -1.73 -7.38 -8.34
CA THR A 372 -1.92 -7.99 -7.01
C THR A 372 -0.71 -7.84 -6.10
N GLY A 373 0.33 -7.12 -6.53
CA GLY A 373 1.58 -6.95 -5.78
C GLY A 373 1.43 -6.14 -4.48
N ALA A 374 0.36 -5.37 -4.36
CA ALA A 374 -0.02 -4.68 -3.13
C ALA A 374 -1.49 -4.96 -2.80
N HIS A 375 -1.80 -5.13 -1.50
CA HIS A 375 -3.16 -5.44 -1.02
C HIS A 375 -3.75 -6.70 -1.68
N GLY A 376 -2.90 -7.59 -2.16
CA GLY A 376 -3.23 -8.92 -2.66
C GLY A 376 -3.09 -9.95 -1.53
N HIS A 377 -1.95 -10.63 -1.48
CA HIS A 377 -1.65 -11.60 -0.40
C HIS A 377 -1.81 -11.00 1.00
N ALA A 378 -1.42 -9.74 1.20
CA ALA A 378 -1.49 -9.04 2.48
C ALA A 378 -2.90 -9.02 3.09
N MET A 379 -3.93 -8.86 2.28
CA MET A 379 -5.34 -8.82 2.72
C MET A 379 -6.00 -10.20 2.71
N GLY A 380 -5.24 -11.26 2.52
CA GLY A 380 -5.76 -12.61 2.54
C GLY A 380 -6.33 -12.97 3.92
N TYR A 381 -7.33 -13.83 3.91
CA TYR A 381 -8.02 -14.34 5.10
C TYR A 381 -8.24 -15.85 4.97
N GLN A 382 -8.72 -16.49 6.03
CA GLN A 382 -9.07 -17.90 6.02
C GLN A 382 -10.58 -18.04 6.12
N TYR A 383 -11.16 -18.74 5.14
CA TYR A 383 -12.56 -19.14 5.13
C TYR A 383 -12.71 -20.50 4.46
N ASN A 384 -13.67 -21.31 4.88
CA ASN A 384 -13.83 -22.72 4.48
C ASN A 384 -12.56 -23.59 4.66
N GLY A 385 -11.64 -23.22 5.55
CA GLY A 385 -10.35 -23.91 5.71
C GLY A 385 -9.44 -23.80 4.49
N ARG A 386 -9.64 -22.83 3.60
CA ARG A 386 -8.74 -22.60 2.47
C ARG A 386 -7.44 -21.96 2.96
N LEU A 387 -6.35 -22.56 2.54
CA LEU A 387 -5.00 -22.16 2.93
C LEU A 387 -4.51 -20.97 2.08
N ARG A 388 -3.66 -20.16 2.66
CA ARG A 388 -3.05 -19.03 1.95
C ARG A 388 -1.97 -19.53 1.00
N SER A 389 -1.89 -18.89 -0.16
CA SER A 389 -0.97 -19.25 -1.23
C SER A 389 0.48 -18.87 -0.94
N ALA A 390 1.40 -19.45 -1.71
CA ALA A 390 2.81 -19.05 -1.71
C ALA A 390 3.02 -17.64 -2.32
N GLU A 391 4.17 -17.06 -2.01
CA GLU A 391 4.72 -15.87 -2.68
C GLU A 391 6.07 -16.23 -3.31
N VAL A 392 6.23 -15.94 -4.58
CA VAL A 392 7.41 -16.24 -5.41
C VAL A 392 7.95 -14.94 -5.98
N LEU A 393 9.25 -14.76 -5.98
CA LEU A 393 9.95 -13.63 -6.59
C LEU A 393 10.59 -14.07 -7.91
N LEU A 394 10.32 -13.36 -8.98
CA LEU A 394 11.10 -13.39 -10.20
C LEU A 394 12.24 -12.40 -10.05
N CYS A 395 13.46 -12.92 -9.90
CA CYS A 395 14.66 -12.12 -9.67
C CYS A 395 15.13 -11.39 -10.94
N GLU A 396 15.94 -10.34 -10.79
CA GLU A 396 16.49 -9.57 -11.93
C GLU A 396 17.27 -10.42 -12.90
N ASP A 397 17.90 -11.51 -12.44
CA ASP A 397 18.66 -12.46 -13.27
C ASP A 397 17.77 -13.50 -14.01
N GLY A 398 16.45 -13.41 -13.84
CA GLY A 398 15.48 -14.33 -14.41
C GLY A 398 15.26 -15.62 -13.61
N SER A 399 16.01 -15.85 -12.53
CA SER A 399 15.75 -16.95 -11.60
C SER A 399 14.48 -16.70 -10.76
N THR A 400 13.98 -17.76 -10.11
CA THR A 400 12.86 -17.63 -9.21
C THR A 400 13.20 -18.06 -7.80
N ARG A 401 12.62 -17.38 -6.80
CA ARG A 401 12.86 -17.66 -5.39
C ARG A 401 11.55 -17.70 -4.62
N LEU A 402 11.35 -18.75 -3.84
CA LEU A 402 10.25 -18.79 -2.86
C LEU A 402 10.55 -17.79 -1.73
N ILE A 403 9.68 -16.79 -1.57
CA ILE A 403 9.82 -15.75 -0.55
C ILE A 403 8.81 -15.88 0.59
N ARG A 404 7.78 -16.71 0.39
CA ARG A 404 6.87 -17.24 1.41
C ARG A 404 6.32 -18.56 0.91
N ARG A 405 6.40 -19.62 1.73
CA ARG A 405 5.73 -20.89 1.39
C ARG A 405 4.22 -20.77 1.51
N ALA A 406 3.49 -21.61 0.82
CA ALA A 406 2.06 -21.77 1.08
C ALA A 406 1.83 -22.30 2.51
N GLU A 407 0.66 -21.98 3.08
CA GLU A 407 0.22 -22.62 4.32
C GLU A 407 -0.05 -24.11 4.10
N THR A 408 0.15 -24.87 5.18
CA THR A 408 -0.24 -26.28 5.30
C THR A 408 -1.43 -26.41 6.26
N PRO A 409 -2.11 -27.57 6.32
CA PRO A 409 -3.13 -27.80 7.34
C PRO A 409 -2.62 -27.58 8.77
N GLU A 410 -1.34 -27.88 9.04
CA GLU A 410 -0.71 -27.68 10.35
C GLU A 410 -0.62 -26.20 10.71
N ASP A 411 -0.37 -25.31 9.74
CA ASP A 411 -0.40 -23.85 9.97
C ASP A 411 -1.82 -23.39 10.33
N TYR A 412 -2.83 -23.93 9.64
CA TYR A 412 -4.24 -23.63 9.92
C TYR A 412 -4.65 -24.08 11.33
N PHE A 413 -4.11 -25.18 11.80
CA PHE A 413 -4.40 -25.75 13.12
C PHE A 413 -3.46 -25.25 14.22
N ALA A 414 -2.46 -24.44 13.92
CA ALA A 414 -1.38 -24.05 14.84
C ALA A 414 -1.86 -23.45 16.17
N THR A 415 -3.04 -22.81 16.18
CA THR A 415 -3.63 -22.16 17.36
C THR A 415 -4.84 -22.94 17.92
N ALA A 416 -5.21 -24.08 17.33
CA ALA A 416 -6.32 -24.88 17.79
C ALA A 416 -5.94 -25.67 19.05
N ILE A 417 -6.85 -25.75 20.00
CA ILE A 417 -6.73 -26.59 21.21
C ILE A 417 -7.62 -27.81 21.01
N TRP A 418 -7.02 -28.99 21.07
CA TRP A 418 -7.69 -30.25 20.76
C TRP A 418 -8.17 -31.03 22.00
N GLU A 419 -7.78 -30.58 23.22
CA GLU A 419 -8.11 -31.19 24.50
C GLU A 419 -8.80 -30.21 25.45
#